data_53d112b86e949de3428e5db8c5ba9142
#
_entry.id   53d112b86e949de3428e5db8c5ba9142
#
_cell.length_a   1.000
_cell.length_b   1.000
_cell.length_c   1.000
_cell.angle_alpha   90.00
_cell.angle_beta   90.00
_cell.angle_gamma   90.00
#
_symmetry.space_group_name_H-M   'P 1'
#
loop_
_entity.id
_entity.type
_entity.pdbx_description
1 polymer ?
#
loop_
_entity_poly.entity_id
_entity_poly.type
_entity_poly.pdbx_seq_one_letter_code
_entity_poly.pdbx_strand_id
1 'polypeptide(L)'
;NKQTRLVKKMDKIVIYDTETTNSTIWGSIIEVGAVVVDKNLKEIGKLNIRGRMPEGEVPSAKALLVNSTSIDLLTKGNYSHYDFLGAVENFFTKCAPAMFMGWSNLNFDRRMFHFNFFKGNRYPYALILHQIKNMMVYILQEQLKL
;
A
#
# COMPACT_ATOMS: atom_id res chain seq x y z
N ASN A 1 -27.79 -11.49 6.99
CA ASN A 1 -27.15 -11.24 5.71
C ASN A 1 -25.64 -11.51 5.84
N LYS A 2 -25.07 -12.33 4.91
CA LYS A 2 -23.65 -12.76 4.94
C LYS A 2 -22.68 -11.56 4.93
N GLN A 3 -23.08 -10.48 4.32
CA GLN A 3 -22.35 -9.22 4.20
C GLN A 3 -22.27 -8.46 5.54
N THR A 4 -23.36 -8.45 6.28
CA THR A 4 -23.43 -7.83 7.62
C THR A 4 -22.62 -8.63 8.65
N ARG A 5 -22.52 -9.95 8.44
CA ARG A 5 -21.74 -10.85 9.32
C ARG A 5 -20.22 -10.70 9.11
N LEU A 6 -19.78 -10.38 7.88
CA LEU A 6 -18.38 -10.12 7.55
C LEU A 6 -17.89 -8.76 8.12
N VAL A 7 -18.71 -7.72 8.04
CA VAL A 7 -18.40 -6.41 8.63
C VAL A 7 -18.31 -6.47 10.16
N LYS A 8 -19.14 -7.30 10.81
CA LYS A 8 -19.07 -7.51 12.26
C LYS A 8 -17.79 -8.21 12.76
N LYS A 9 -16.98 -8.77 11.87
CA LYS A 9 -15.78 -9.54 12.20
C LYS A 9 -14.46 -8.76 11.93
N MET A 10 -14.55 -7.54 11.40
CA MET A 10 -13.37 -6.72 11.14
C MET A 10 -13.18 -5.70 12.28
N ASP A 11 -12.34 -6.09 13.25
CA ASP A 11 -12.04 -5.25 14.43
C ASP A 11 -10.81 -4.37 14.23
N LYS A 12 -10.25 -4.34 13.02
CA LYS A 12 -9.03 -3.59 12.69
C LYS A 12 -9.18 -2.80 11.40
N ILE A 13 -8.56 -1.63 11.38
CA ILE A 13 -8.42 -0.80 10.19
C ILE A 13 -6.93 -0.61 9.95
N VAL A 14 -6.48 -0.85 8.72
CA VAL A 14 -5.13 -0.54 8.25
C VAL A 14 -5.23 0.69 7.35
N ILE A 15 -4.63 1.78 7.79
CA ILE A 15 -4.53 3.02 7.03
C ILE A 15 -3.13 3.04 6.43
N TYR A 16 -3.00 3.12 5.11
CA TYR A 16 -1.71 3.05 4.45
C TYR A 16 -1.58 4.02 3.28
N ASP A 17 -0.34 4.34 2.97
CA ASP A 17 0.06 5.20 1.86
C ASP A 17 1.35 4.67 1.23
N THR A 18 1.59 5.00 -0.05
CA THR A 18 2.77 4.55 -0.80
C THR A 18 3.49 5.71 -1.45
N GLU A 19 4.84 5.65 -1.46
CA GLU A 19 5.67 6.49 -2.31
C GLU A 19 6.21 5.68 -3.49
N THR A 20 6.23 6.29 -4.67
CA THR A 20 6.55 5.59 -5.91
C THR A 20 7.57 6.35 -6.76
N THR A 21 8.29 5.64 -7.62
CA THR A 21 9.23 6.22 -8.58
C THR A 21 8.55 6.93 -9.75
N ASN A 22 7.27 6.62 -9.99
CA ASN A 22 6.48 7.19 -11.09
C ASN A 22 4.99 7.12 -10.76
N SER A 23 4.20 8.02 -11.35
CA SER A 23 2.73 8.04 -11.22
C SER A 23 2.01 7.04 -12.14
N THR A 24 2.73 6.35 -13.00
CA THR A 24 2.20 5.31 -13.88
C THR A 24 2.38 3.91 -13.27
N ILE A 25 1.63 2.94 -13.78
CA ILE A 25 1.75 1.53 -13.36
C ILE A 25 3.14 0.91 -13.57
N TRP A 26 3.98 1.55 -14.40
CA TRP A 26 5.35 1.13 -14.67
C TRP A 26 6.33 1.54 -13.56
N GLY A 27 5.93 2.48 -12.71
CA GLY A 27 6.72 2.87 -11.55
C GLY A 27 6.80 1.78 -10.50
N SER A 28 7.77 1.91 -9.61
CA SER A 28 7.95 1.01 -8.47
C SER A 28 7.56 1.68 -7.17
N ILE A 29 6.87 0.95 -6.29
CA ILE A 29 6.68 1.37 -4.91
C ILE A 29 8.05 1.30 -4.23
N ILE A 30 8.44 2.37 -3.56
CA ILE A 30 9.73 2.48 -2.87
C ILE A 30 9.59 2.70 -1.36
N GLU A 31 8.42 3.10 -0.92
CA GLU A 31 8.11 3.24 0.50
C GLU A 31 6.66 2.90 0.77
N VAL A 32 6.40 2.28 1.92
CA VAL A 32 5.06 2.04 2.45
C VAL A 32 5.02 2.47 3.90
N GLY A 33 4.12 3.40 4.20
CA GLY A 33 3.70 3.75 5.54
C GLY A 33 2.34 3.13 5.85
N ALA A 34 2.17 2.55 7.03
CA ALA A 34 0.88 2.03 7.48
C ALA A 34 0.72 2.15 8.99
N VAL A 35 -0.52 2.44 9.41
CA VAL A 35 -0.94 2.41 10.81
C VAL A 35 -2.11 1.44 10.95
N VAL A 36 -2.07 0.59 11.94
CA VAL A 36 -3.16 -0.34 12.27
C VAL A 36 -3.85 0.15 13.53
N VAL A 37 -5.15 0.35 13.45
CA VAL A 37 -5.96 0.72 14.61
C VAL A 37 -7.02 -0.32 14.90
N ASP A 38 -7.40 -0.45 16.17
CA ASP A 38 -8.50 -1.29 16.61
C ASP A 38 -9.86 -0.57 16.45
N LYS A 39 -10.94 -1.23 16.85
CA LYS A 39 -12.30 -0.69 16.82
C LYS A 39 -12.50 0.58 17.64
N ASN A 40 -11.62 0.88 18.59
CA ASN A 40 -11.62 2.09 19.40
C ASN A 40 -10.69 3.18 18.86
N LEU A 41 -10.16 2.98 17.64
CA LEU A 41 -9.18 3.85 16.97
C LEU A 41 -7.84 3.95 17.70
N LYS A 42 -7.54 2.99 18.58
CA LYS A 42 -6.25 2.92 19.24
C LYS A 42 -5.23 2.26 18.29
N GLU A 43 -4.05 2.85 18.15
CA GLU A 43 -2.94 2.25 17.40
C GLU A 43 -2.50 0.94 18.05
N ILE A 44 -2.48 -0.13 17.25
CA ILE A 44 -2.07 -1.48 17.64
C ILE A 44 -0.93 -2.03 16.80
N GLY A 45 -0.52 -1.29 15.78
CA GLY A 45 0.62 -1.64 14.94
C GLY A 45 0.93 -0.57 13.92
N LYS A 46 2.16 -0.58 13.43
CA LYS A 46 2.60 0.33 12.36
C LYS A 46 3.67 -0.31 11.50
N LEU A 47 3.78 0.15 10.27
CA LEU A 47 4.85 -0.13 9.32
C LEU A 47 5.36 1.20 8.77
N ASN A 48 6.66 1.34 8.68
CA ASN A 48 7.31 2.34 7.84
C ASN A 48 8.56 1.68 7.26
N ILE A 49 8.50 1.36 5.98
CA ILE A 49 9.54 0.58 5.32
C ILE A 49 9.84 1.16 3.94
N ARG A 50 11.13 1.21 3.61
CA ARG A 50 11.63 1.66 2.32
C ARG A 50 12.48 0.57 1.66
N GLY A 51 12.24 0.35 0.37
CA GLY A 51 13.04 -0.51 -0.49
C GLY A 51 13.86 0.28 -1.50
N ARG A 52 14.89 -0.35 -2.04
CA ARG A 52 15.61 0.19 -3.19
C ARG A 52 14.74 0.11 -4.43
N MET A 53 14.91 1.06 -5.33
CA MET A 53 14.36 1.00 -6.67
C MET A 53 14.97 -0.20 -7.43
N PRO A 54 14.21 -0.90 -8.27
CA PRO A 54 14.78 -1.93 -9.14
C PRO A 54 15.89 -1.40 -10.04
N GLU A 55 16.91 -2.21 -10.27
CA GLU A 55 17.99 -1.86 -11.19
C GLU A 55 17.47 -1.62 -12.61
N GLY A 56 18.00 -0.62 -13.28
CA GLY A 56 17.63 -0.27 -14.65
C GLY A 56 16.35 0.58 -14.76
N GLU A 57 15.65 0.84 -13.67
CA GLU A 57 14.49 1.73 -13.67
C GLU A 57 14.96 3.21 -13.64
N VAL A 58 14.28 4.05 -14.43
CA VAL A 58 14.49 5.51 -14.44
C VAL A 58 13.31 6.17 -13.74
N PRO A 59 13.53 6.80 -12.57
CA PRO A 59 12.46 7.43 -11.84
C PRO A 59 11.99 8.72 -12.51
N SER A 60 10.73 9.09 -12.29
CA SER A 60 10.20 10.38 -12.72
C SER A 60 10.69 11.49 -11.79
N ALA A 61 11.33 12.53 -12.35
CA ALA A 61 11.75 13.70 -11.58
C ALA A 61 10.57 14.34 -10.83
N LYS A 62 9.39 14.40 -11.45
CA LYS A 62 8.16 14.91 -10.81
C LYS A 62 7.78 14.10 -9.59
N ALA A 63 7.81 12.76 -9.66
CA ALA A 63 7.49 11.90 -8.52
C ALA A 63 8.49 12.11 -7.38
N LEU A 64 9.79 12.19 -7.68
CA LEU A 64 10.82 12.43 -6.68
C LEU A 64 10.67 13.77 -5.96
N LEU A 65 10.27 14.82 -6.69
CA LEU A 65 10.00 16.14 -6.11
C LEU A 65 8.76 16.10 -5.18
N VAL A 66 7.70 15.40 -5.60
CA VAL A 66 6.46 15.29 -4.81
C VAL A 66 6.71 14.55 -3.49
N ASN A 67 7.41 13.43 -3.54
CA ASN A 67 7.66 12.60 -2.35
C ASN A 67 8.99 12.91 -1.64
N SER A 68 9.67 14.01 -2.04
CA SER A 68 10.93 14.47 -1.44
C SER A 68 12.01 13.39 -1.37
N THR A 69 12.05 12.50 -2.37
CA THR A 69 12.99 11.38 -2.41
C THR A 69 14.24 11.75 -3.22
N SER A 70 15.42 11.59 -2.62
CA SER A 70 16.70 11.75 -3.32
C SER A 70 17.11 10.49 -4.06
N ILE A 71 17.99 10.63 -5.06
CA ILE A 71 18.56 9.48 -5.79
C ILE A 71 19.30 8.53 -4.84
N ASP A 72 20.00 9.04 -3.84
CA ASP A 72 20.69 8.23 -2.85
C ASP A 72 19.73 7.33 -2.06
N LEU A 73 18.55 7.83 -1.70
CA LEU A 73 17.52 7.04 -1.03
C LEU A 73 16.94 5.94 -1.91
N LEU A 74 16.95 6.13 -3.24
CA LEU A 74 16.48 5.10 -4.19
C LEU A 74 17.46 3.93 -4.34
N THR A 75 18.75 4.17 -4.13
CA THR A 75 19.82 3.21 -4.45
C THR A 75 20.47 2.60 -3.22
N LYS A 76 20.43 3.30 -2.08
CA LYS A 76 21.12 2.94 -0.83
C LYS A 76 20.13 2.54 0.27
N GLY A 77 19.28 1.55 0.02
CA GLY A 77 18.35 1.01 1.03
C GLY A 77 18.82 -0.34 1.56
N ASN A 78 18.38 -0.71 2.76
CA ASN A 78 18.68 -2.01 3.37
C ASN A 78 17.96 -3.18 2.68
N TYR A 79 16.81 -2.91 2.05
CA TYR A 79 16.02 -3.93 1.39
C TYR A 79 16.17 -3.85 -0.12
N SER A 80 16.39 -5.00 -0.77
CA SER A 80 16.13 -5.14 -2.19
C SER A 80 14.64 -4.86 -2.46
N HIS A 81 14.28 -4.47 -3.67
CA HIS A 81 12.86 -4.27 -3.99
C HIS A 81 12.02 -5.53 -3.76
N TYR A 82 12.60 -6.71 -4.04
CA TYR A 82 11.95 -8.00 -3.79
C TYR A 82 11.69 -8.26 -2.30
N ASP A 83 12.69 -8.05 -1.45
CA ASP A 83 12.57 -8.27 0.00
C ASP A 83 11.63 -7.24 0.64
N PHE A 84 11.68 -5.99 0.17
CA PHE A 84 10.77 -4.93 0.58
C PHE A 84 9.31 -5.31 0.31
N LEU A 85 8.97 -5.73 -0.92
CA LEU A 85 7.61 -6.18 -1.25
C LEU A 85 7.19 -7.38 -0.40
N GLY A 86 8.11 -8.31 -0.11
CA GLY A 86 7.87 -9.45 0.78
C GLY A 86 7.55 -9.04 2.21
N ALA A 87 8.27 -8.06 2.74
CA ALA A 87 8.02 -7.53 4.08
C ALA A 87 6.64 -6.83 4.17
N VAL A 88 6.28 -6.07 3.15
CA VAL A 88 4.96 -5.41 3.05
C VAL A 88 3.84 -6.44 2.97
N GLU A 89 3.97 -7.44 2.10
CA GLU A 89 3.01 -8.54 1.96
C GLU A 89 2.81 -9.27 3.29
N ASN A 90 3.90 -9.61 3.97
CA ASN A 90 3.86 -10.30 5.26
C ASN A 90 3.16 -9.46 6.35
N PHE A 91 3.45 -8.16 6.40
CA PHE A 91 2.80 -7.26 7.35
C PHE A 91 1.28 -7.18 7.10
N PHE A 92 0.85 -6.94 5.86
CA PHE A 92 -0.57 -6.84 5.54
C PHE A 92 -1.32 -8.16 5.72
N THR A 93 -0.67 -9.28 5.41
CA THR A 93 -1.23 -10.63 5.67
C THR A 93 -1.45 -10.86 7.16
N LYS A 94 -0.53 -10.47 8.02
CA LYS A 94 -0.67 -10.57 9.48
C LYS A 94 -1.76 -9.63 10.04
N CYS A 95 -2.02 -8.51 9.39
CA CYS A 95 -3.11 -7.62 9.78
C CYS A 95 -4.49 -8.18 9.42
N ALA A 96 -4.59 -9.04 8.42
CA ALA A 96 -5.86 -9.60 7.97
C ALA A 96 -6.52 -10.52 9.04
N PRO A 97 -7.86 -10.57 9.14
CA PRO A 97 -8.82 -9.75 8.42
C PRO A 97 -8.89 -8.31 8.95
N ALA A 98 -8.83 -7.34 8.07
CA ALA A 98 -8.89 -5.92 8.40
C ALA A 98 -9.56 -5.12 7.27
N MET A 99 -10.01 -3.90 7.57
CA MET A 99 -10.38 -2.93 6.56
C MET A 99 -9.11 -2.16 6.15
N PHE A 100 -8.80 -2.15 4.85
CA PHE A 100 -7.68 -1.39 4.31
C PHE A 100 -8.19 -0.10 3.68
N MET A 101 -7.59 1.03 4.04
CA MET A 101 -7.99 2.34 3.57
C MET A 101 -6.79 3.28 3.39
N GLY A 102 -6.96 4.27 2.53
CA GLY A 102 -6.00 5.32 2.27
C GLY A 102 -6.58 6.35 1.31
N TRP A 103 -5.90 7.48 1.15
CA TRP A 103 -6.33 8.52 0.23
C TRP A 103 -6.11 8.08 -1.22
N SER A 104 -7.16 8.09 -2.04
CA SER A 104 -7.13 7.68 -3.46
C SER A 104 -6.61 6.25 -3.72
N ASN A 105 -6.51 5.41 -2.69
CA ASN A 105 -5.79 4.14 -2.76
C ASN A 105 -6.39 3.10 -3.70
N LEU A 106 -7.69 3.15 -3.98
CA LEU A 106 -8.32 2.25 -4.97
C LEU A 106 -7.81 2.47 -6.39
N ASN A 107 -7.64 3.74 -6.76
CA ASN A 107 -7.27 4.12 -8.10
C ASN A 107 -5.76 4.16 -8.31
N PHE A 108 -4.98 4.29 -7.24
CA PHE A 108 -3.53 4.39 -7.33
C PHE A 108 -2.82 3.27 -6.56
N ASP A 109 -2.76 3.30 -5.24
CA ASP A 109 -1.93 2.39 -4.44
C ASP A 109 -2.23 0.91 -4.69
N ARG A 110 -3.52 0.54 -4.75
CA ARG A 110 -3.93 -0.82 -5.04
C ARG A 110 -3.43 -1.31 -6.40
N ARG A 111 -3.52 -0.45 -7.42
CA ARG A 111 -3.01 -0.78 -8.77
C ARG A 111 -1.51 -0.88 -8.77
N MET A 112 -0.82 0.02 -8.07
CA MET A 112 0.63 -0.01 -7.92
C MET A 112 1.08 -1.31 -7.25
N PHE A 113 0.43 -1.76 -6.16
CA PHE A 113 0.73 -3.06 -5.55
C PHE A 113 0.53 -4.22 -6.51
N HIS A 114 -0.58 -4.26 -7.22
CA HIS A 114 -0.85 -5.30 -8.21
C HIS A 114 0.28 -5.43 -9.24
N PHE A 115 0.67 -4.32 -9.87
CA PHE A 115 1.71 -4.31 -10.88
C PHE A 115 3.11 -4.54 -10.31
N ASN A 116 3.41 -4.03 -9.12
CA ASN A 116 4.70 -4.26 -8.48
C ASN A 116 4.88 -5.72 -8.07
N PHE A 117 3.85 -6.38 -7.57
CA PHE A 117 3.90 -7.80 -7.28
C PHE A 117 4.07 -8.63 -8.55
N PHE A 118 3.34 -8.30 -9.60
CA PHE A 118 3.50 -8.96 -10.90
C PHE A 118 4.94 -8.82 -11.44
N LYS A 119 5.47 -7.60 -11.48
CA LYS A 119 6.85 -7.33 -11.92
C LYS A 119 7.89 -8.03 -11.03
N GLY A 120 7.63 -8.11 -9.73
CA GLY A 120 8.46 -8.76 -8.73
C GLY A 120 8.32 -10.29 -8.68
N ASN A 121 7.62 -10.88 -9.64
CA ASN A 121 7.35 -12.33 -9.68
C ASN A 121 6.67 -12.85 -8.40
N ARG A 122 5.77 -12.04 -7.85
CA ARG A 122 4.89 -12.38 -6.72
C ARG A 122 3.45 -12.50 -7.20
N TYR A 123 2.60 -13.17 -6.41
CA TYR A 123 1.19 -13.29 -6.77
C TYR A 123 0.51 -11.91 -6.77
N PRO A 124 0.05 -11.41 -7.94
CA PRO A 124 -0.43 -10.03 -8.07
C PRO A 124 -1.63 -9.69 -7.19
N TYR A 125 -2.43 -10.70 -6.85
CA TYR A 125 -3.67 -10.55 -6.10
C TYR A 125 -3.53 -10.85 -4.61
N ALA A 126 -2.32 -11.11 -4.12
CA ALA A 126 -2.08 -11.47 -2.72
C ALA A 126 -2.73 -10.49 -1.73
N LEU A 127 -2.57 -9.18 -1.96
CA LEU A 127 -3.16 -8.15 -1.11
C LEU A 127 -4.66 -7.93 -1.36
N ILE A 128 -5.16 -8.24 -2.56
CA ILE A 128 -6.58 -8.07 -2.89
C ILE A 128 -7.45 -9.09 -2.16
N LEU A 129 -6.96 -10.31 -1.99
CA LEU A 129 -7.68 -11.36 -1.26
C LEU A 129 -7.87 -11.01 0.22
N HIS A 130 -6.96 -10.22 0.78
CA HIS A 130 -6.99 -9.75 2.17
C HIS A 130 -7.70 -8.41 2.34
N GLN A 131 -7.85 -7.63 1.27
CA GLN A 131 -8.54 -6.34 1.24
C GLN A 131 -10.05 -6.53 1.03
N ILE A 132 -10.72 -7.02 2.05
CA ILE A 132 -12.19 -7.07 2.03
C ILE A 132 -12.69 -5.63 2.18
N LYS A 133 -12.98 -4.97 1.04
CA LYS A 133 -13.70 -3.72 0.85
C LYS A 133 -12.97 -2.40 1.10
N ASN A 134 -12.27 -1.96 0.10
CA ASN A 134 -11.99 -0.55 -0.20
C ASN A 134 -13.26 0.27 -0.58
N MET A 135 -14.45 -0.30 -0.49
CA MET A 135 -15.69 0.32 -0.99
C MET A 135 -16.14 1.53 -0.16
N MET A 136 -15.77 1.57 1.14
CA MET A 136 -16.16 2.68 2.01
C MET A 136 -15.34 3.96 1.75
N VAL A 137 -14.06 3.83 1.39
CA VAL A 137 -13.22 5.01 1.05
C VAL A 137 -13.68 5.65 -0.25
N TYR A 138 -14.11 4.85 -1.23
CA TYR A 138 -14.67 5.37 -2.47
C TYR A 138 -15.94 6.20 -2.20
N ILE A 139 -16.84 5.72 -1.35
CA ILE A 139 -18.05 6.44 -0.97
C ILE A 139 -17.71 7.76 -0.25
N LEU A 140 -16.74 7.75 0.67
CA LEU A 140 -16.29 8.96 1.35
C LEU A 140 -15.60 9.94 0.39
N GLN A 141 -14.79 9.47 -0.54
CA GLN A 141 -14.15 10.31 -1.56
C GLN A 141 -15.17 10.95 -2.51
N GLU A 142 -16.19 10.22 -2.92
CA GLU A 142 -17.27 10.76 -3.75
C GLU A 142 -18.14 11.79 -2.99
N GLN A 143 -18.36 11.58 -1.69
CA GLN A 143 -19.10 12.53 -0.85
C GLN A 143 -18.30 13.78 -0.53
N LEU A 144 -16.97 13.71 -0.49
CA LEU A 144 -16.10 14.88 -0.25
C LEU A 144 -15.83 15.71 -1.51
N LYS A 145 -16.23 15.24 -2.70
CA LYS A 145 -16.22 16.03 -3.94
C LYS A 145 -17.40 16.99 -4.08
N LEU A 146 -18.30 16.97 -3.12
CA LEU A 146 -19.40 17.93 -3.00
C LEU A 146 -18.94 19.20 -2.26
#